data_0f8221e2f5b771a8e8571a9d14514c08
#
_entry.id   0f8221e2f5b771a8e8571a9d14514c08
#
_cell.length_a   1.000
_cell.length_b   1.000
_cell.length_c   1.000
_cell.angle_alpha   90.00
_cell.angle_beta   90.00
_cell.angle_gamma   90.00
#
_symmetry.space_group_name_H-M   'P 1'
#
loop_
_entity.id
_entity.type
_entity.pdbx_description
1 polymer ?
#
loop_
_entity_poly.entity_id
_entity_poly.type
_entity_poly.pdbx_seq_one_letter_code
_entity_poly.pdbx_strand_id
1 'polypeptide(L)'
;MVHSSQFFRIFVVAKQLTAINMTHLTLPTDETRRLSFYLAMEEYAARSLNEGDDLFFLWQVEPTVIFGRNQVIENEVNIPYCREHGIEFYRRKSGGGCVFADKSNVMMSYITRSDEVQTTFKEYMQMVTKMLQELGLEATSTQNNDVLIGGRKVSGNAFYHLPGCSIVHGTMLFDTDMQHMLNAITPPQQKLDKHGVESVRQRITLLKEHTDISIEEFKKFAVEKLCDKELRLTEKDVKNIETIEQEYLKPEFIYGKENMSL
;
A
#
# COMPACT_ATOMS: atom_id res chain seq x y z
N MET A 1 29.91 -18.62 -29.38
CA MET A 1 30.36 -18.17 -28.05
C MET A 1 30.77 -16.69 -28.18
N VAL A 2 29.84 -15.76 -28.14
CA VAL A 2 30.00 -14.32 -27.87
C VAL A 2 28.59 -13.74 -27.77
N HIS A 3 27.97 -13.75 -26.61
CA HIS A 3 26.71 -12.96 -26.38
C HIS A 3 26.39 -12.77 -24.88
N SER A 4 27.40 -12.84 -24.01
CA SER A 4 27.14 -12.72 -22.57
C SER A 4 27.80 -11.49 -21.89
N SER A 5 28.41 -10.57 -22.67
CA SER A 5 29.14 -9.44 -22.07
C SER A 5 28.53 -8.06 -22.28
N GLN A 6 27.38 -7.94 -22.95
CA GLN A 6 26.73 -6.64 -23.19
C GLN A 6 25.71 -6.25 -22.13
N PHE A 7 25.16 -7.17 -21.37
CA PHE A 7 24.18 -6.85 -20.30
C PHE A 7 24.80 -6.26 -19.03
N PHE A 8 26.09 -6.43 -18.81
CA PHE A 8 26.79 -5.95 -17.60
C PHE A 8 27.29 -4.50 -17.66
N ARG A 9 27.19 -3.84 -18.81
CA ARG A 9 27.73 -2.48 -18.99
C ARG A 9 26.71 -1.34 -18.91
N ILE A 10 25.43 -1.62 -18.80
CA ILE A 10 24.36 -0.57 -18.70
C ILE A 10 24.14 -0.10 -17.26
N PHE A 11 24.69 -0.78 -16.27
CA PHE A 11 24.44 -0.50 -14.85
C PHE A 11 25.35 0.56 -14.19
N VAL A 12 26.22 1.25 -14.93
CA VAL A 12 27.22 2.17 -14.31
C VAL A 12 26.97 3.66 -14.59
N VAL A 13 25.98 4.02 -15.38
CA VAL A 13 25.75 5.44 -15.71
C VAL A 13 24.33 5.86 -15.35
N ALA A 14 24.06 6.10 -14.09
CA ALA A 14 23.04 7.07 -13.59
C ALA A 14 23.06 7.16 -12.06
N LYS A 15 24.18 7.54 -11.48
CA LYS A 15 24.23 7.95 -10.06
C LYS A 15 24.29 9.48 -9.97
N GLN A 16 23.22 10.13 -10.42
CA GLN A 16 22.88 11.52 -10.08
C GLN A 16 21.38 11.61 -9.88
N LEU A 17 20.90 10.93 -8.85
CA LEU A 17 19.65 11.25 -8.20
C LEU A 17 20.02 11.83 -6.85
N THR A 18 19.37 12.93 -6.46
CA THR A 18 19.36 13.44 -5.10
C THR A 18 19.41 12.27 -4.14
N ALA A 19 20.37 12.30 -3.21
CA ALA A 19 20.53 11.21 -2.24
C ALA A 19 19.16 10.93 -1.62
N ILE A 20 18.60 9.75 -1.92
CA ILE A 20 17.37 9.30 -1.28
C ILE A 20 17.80 8.98 0.13
N ASN A 21 17.43 9.83 1.08
CA ASN A 21 17.70 9.62 2.50
C ASN A 21 16.49 8.89 3.09
N MET A 22 16.28 7.63 2.68
CA MET A 22 15.13 6.83 3.08
C MET A 22 15.56 5.55 3.78
N THR A 23 15.00 5.32 4.94
CA THR A 23 15.29 4.15 5.76
C THR A 23 14.18 3.10 5.60
N HIS A 24 14.57 1.90 5.19
CA HIS A 24 13.69 0.73 5.17
C HIS A 24 13.45 0.23 6.60
N LEU A 25 12.19 0.21 7.04
CA LEU A 25 11.81 -0.38 8.32
C LEU A 25 11.52 -1.86 8.16
N THR A 26 12.10 -2.70 9.03
CA THR A 26 11.86 -4.13 9.08
C THR A 26 11.41 -4.58 10.47
N LEU A 27 10.59 -5.63 10.52
CA LEU A 27 10.17 -6.25 11.77
C LEU A 27 11.26 -7.20 12.30
N PRO A 28 11.26 -7.51 13.60
CA PRO A 28 12.22 -8.47 14.17
C PRO A 28 11.97 -9.92 13.72
N THR A 29 10.77 -10.22 13.22
CA THR A 29 10.38 -11.53 12.69
C THR A 29 9.72 -11.37 11.31
N ASP A 30 9.76 -12.43 10.49
CA ASP A 30 9.13 -12.46 9.16
C ASP A 30 7.64 -12.86 9.21
N GLU A 31 7.03 -12.84 10.39
CA GLU A 31 5.62 -13.18 10.56
C GLU A 31 4.71 -12.15 9.87
N THR A 32 3.78 -12.65 9.08
CA THR A 32 2.69 -11.82 8.57
C THR A 32 1.79 -11.40 9.72
N ARG A 33 1.62 -10.11 9.90
CA ARG A 33 0.70 -9.51 10.87
C ARG A 33 -0.62 -9.15 10.19
N ARG A 34 -1.65 -8.92 10.98
CA ARG A 34 -2.93 -8.43 10.44
C ARG A 34 -2.80 -6.97 9.98
N LEU A 35 -3.70 -6.53 9.14
CA LEU A 35 -3.66 -5.21 8.52
C LEU A 35 -3.65 -4.06 9.55
N SER A 36 -4.42 -4.17 10.62
CA SER A 36 -4.48 -3.18 11.70
C SER A 36 -3.12 -2.92 12.35
N PHE A 37 -2.28 -3.96 12.47
CA PHE A 37 -0.91 -3.83 12.99
C PHE A 37 -0.06 -2.92 12.10
N TYR A 38 -0.13 -3.07 10.78
CA TYR A 38 0.66 -2.24 9.86
C TYR A 38 0.18 -0.78 9.84
N LEU A 39 -1.12 -0.53 9.97
CA LEU A 39 -1.64 0.82 10.16
C LEU A 39 -1.16 1.45 11.48
N ALA A 40 -1.08 0.67 12.54
CA ALA A 40 -0.52 1.09 13.82
C ALA A 40 1.00 1.31 13.72
N MET A 41 1.72 0.50 12.93
CA MET A 41 3.15 0.66 12.66
C MET A 41 3.44 1.98 11.93
N GLU A 42 2.59 2.39 10.99
CA GLU A 42 2.69 3.71 10.35
C GLU A 42 2.62 4.84 11.38
N GLU A 43 1.64 4.79 12.30
CA GLU A 43 1.50 5.81 13.35
C GLU A 43 2.67 5.77 14.36
N TYR A 44 3.10 4.57 14.74
CA TYR A 44 4.26 4.42 15.61
C TYR A 44 5.50 5.03 14.97
N ALA A 45 5.77 4.71 13.72
CA ALA A 45 6.88 5.26 12.95
C ALA A 45 6.79 6.79 12.87
N ALA A 46 5.61 7.33 12.57
CA ALA A 46 5.39 8.77 12.48
C ALA A 46 5.58 9.50 13.82
N ARG A 47 5.25 8.87 14.94
CA ARG A 47 5.30 9.52 16.28
C ARG A 47 6.62 9.33 17.00
N SER A 48 7.24 8.15 16.85
CA SER A 48 8.31 7.68 17.74
C SER A 48 9.64 7.44 17.06
N LEU A 49 9.64 7.15 15.77
CA LEU A 49 10.84 6.96 14.99
C LEU A 49 11.01 8.21 14.14
N ASN A 50 12.13 8.79 14.13
CA ASN A 50 12.47 9.78 13.15
C ASN A 50 13.03 11.08 13.67
N GLU A 51 14.33 11.13 13.57
CA GLU A 51 15.07 12.37 13.70
C GLU A 51 15.81 12.66 12.38
N GLY A 52 15.08 12.70 11.24
CA GLY A 52 15.63 13.28 10.03
C GLY A 52 15.53 12.47 8.73
N ASP A 53 15.32 11.15 8.77
CA ASP A 53 15.20 10.34 7.55
C ASP A 53 13.74 10.04 7.24
N ASP A 54 13.39 9.97 5.96
CA ASP A 54 12.13 9.41 5.52
C ASP A 54 12.12 7.88 5.78
N LEU A 55 10.96 7.34 6.12
CA LEU A 55 10.80 5.93 6.42
C LEU A 55 9.93 5.25 5.37
N PHE A 56 10.29 4.04 5.01
CA PHE A 56 9.57 3.23 4.05
C PHE A 56 9.51 1.78 4.50
N PHE A 57 8.38 1.12 4.28
CA PHE A 57 8.28 -0.33 4.45
C PHE A 57 7.25 -0.96 3.54
N LEU A 58 7.48 -2.23 3.25
CA LEU A 58 6.62 -3.08 2.45
C LEU A 58 5.95 -4.11 3.35
N TRP A 59 4.70 -4.43 3.07
CA TRP A 59 3.96 -5.41 3.84
C TRP A 59 2.90 -6.13 3.01
N GLN A 60 2.52 -7.30 3.49
CA GLN A 60 1.51 -8.18 2.91
C GLN A 60 0.61 -8.68 4.03
N VAL A 61 -0.63 -9.04 3.70
CA VAL A 61 -1.62 -9.51 4.67
C VAL A 61 -2.37 -10.72 4.15
N GLU A 62 -3.00 -11.47 5.03
CA GLU A 62 -4.05 -12.41 4.64
C GLU A 62 -5.21 -11.63 3.98
N PRO A 63 -6.09 -12.31 3.22
CA PRO A 63 -7.21 -11.65 2.55
C PRO A 63 -7.97 -10.72 3.48
N THR A 64 -7.97 -9.43 3.16
CA THR A 64 -8.48 -8.37 4.03
C THR A 64 -9.07 -7.23 3.20
N VAL A 65 -10.18 -6.67 3.64
CA VAL A 65 -10.77 -5.45 3.11
C VAL A 65 -10.39 -4.26 3.97
N ILE A 66 -9.93 -3.18 3.37
CA ILE A 66 -9.61 -1.92 4.03
C ILE A 66 -10.44 -0.79 3.44
N PHE A 67 -11.18 -0.05 4.27
CA PHE A 67 -12.03 1.05 3.83
C PHE A 67 -11.69 2.36 4.54
N GLY A 68 -11.97 3.47 3.86
CA GLY A 68 -11.56 4.80 4.29
C GLY A 68 -12.32 5.30 5.52
N ARG A 69 -11.72 6.25 6.24
CA ARG A 69 -12.23 6.83 7.48
C ARG A 69 -13.69 7.28 7.42
N ASN A 70 -14.09 7.89 6.30
CA ASN A 70 -15.41 8.51 6.14
C ASN A 70 -16.42 7.59 5.42
N GLN A 71 -16.05 6.34 5.16
CA GLN A 71 -16.93 5.41 4.47
C GLN A 71 -17.94 4.76 5.41
N VAL A 72 -19.12 4.51 4.89
CA VAL A 72 -20.15 3.70 5.55
C VAL A 72 -19.87 2.25 5.18
N ILE A 73 -19.59 1.40 6.17
CA ILE A 73 -19.10 0.05 5.95
C ILE A 73 -20.04 -0.80 5.09
N GLU A 74 -21.36 -0.65 5.28
CA GLU A 74 -22.39 -1.39 4.55
C GLU A 74 -22.40 -1.08 3.05
N ASN A 75 -21.91 0.11 2.68
CA ASN A 75 -21.80 0.53 1.28
C ASN A 75 -20.49 0.12 0.62
N GLU A 76 -19.52 -0.33 1.41
CA GLU A 76 -18.15 -0.60 0.93
C GLU A 76 -17.79 -2.08 1.02
N VAL A 77 -18.29 -2.79 2.04
CA VAL A 77 -17.87 -4.15 2.38
C VAL A 77 -19.06 -5.10 2.30
N ASN A 78 -18.90 -6.19 1.55
CA ASN A 78 -19.83 -7.30 1.59
C ASN A 78 -19.54 -8.16 2.83
N ILE A 79 -20.07 -7.70 3.98
CA ILE A 79 -19.81 -8.31 5.29
C ILE A 79 -20.18 -9.81 5.32
N PRO A 80 -21.36 -10.25 4.79
CA PRO A 80 -21.70 -11.66 4.73
C PRO A 80 -20.64 -12.49 3.98
N TYR A 81 -20.22 -12.04 2.81
CA TYR A 81 -19.19 -12.73 2.04
C TYR A 81 -17.85 -12.79 2.77
N CYS A 82 -17.44 -11.68 3.36
CA CYS A 82 -16.18 -11.63 4.13
C CYS A 82 -16.19 -12.62 5.30
N ARG A 83 -17.30 -12.70 6.06
CA ARG A 83 -17.44 -13.65 7.17
C ARG A 83 -17.41 -15.10 6.71
N GLU A 84 -18.09 -15.42 5.61
CA GLU A 84 -18.13 -16.77 5.03
C GLU A 84 -16.75 -17.27 4.58
N HIS A 85 -15.92 -16.35 4.06
CA HIS A 85 -14.61 -16.68 3.49
C HIS A 85 -13.43 -16.34 4.41
N GLY A 86 -13.67 -15.96 5.66
CA GLY A 86 -12.61 -15.61 6.62
C GLY A 86 -11.81 -14.37 6.22
N ILE A 87 -12.40 -13.46 5.44
CA ILE A 87 -11.78 -12.21 5.03
C ILE A 87 -12.01 -11.17 6.14
N GLU A 88 -10.92 -10.67 6.72
CA GLU A 88 -10.98 -9.60 7.71
C GLU A 88 -11.31 -8.26 7.04
N PHE A 89 -11.83 -7.30 7.83
CA PHE A 89 -12.06 -5.95 7.34
C PHE A 89 -11.77 -4.91 8.40
N TYR A 90 -11.10 -3.82 7.99
CA TYR A 90 -10.65 -2.76 8.88
C TYR A 90 -10.92 -1.38 8.29
N ARG A 91 -11.20 -0.43 9.18
CA ARG A 91 -11.22 0.99 8.85
C ARG A 91 -9.83 1.57 9.00
N ARG A 92 -9.39 2.38 8.02
CA ARG A 92 -8.15 3.16 8.15
C ARG A 92 -8.46 4.62 8.51
N LYS A 93 -7.49 5.31 9.11
CA LYS A 93 -7.60 6.75 9.45
C LYS A 93 -7.42 7.67 8.25
N SER A 94 -6.85 7.20 7.16
CA SER A 94 -6.80 7.92 5.88
C SER A 94 -8.15 7.92 5.17
N GLY A 95 -8.29 8.84 4.20
CA GLY A 95 -9.47 8.92 3.33
C GLY A 95 -9.47 7.88 2.20
N GLY A 96 -10.33 8.11 1.20
CA GLY A 96 -10.45 7.26 0.02
C GLY A 96 -11.50 6.15 0.16
N GLY A 97 -11.65 5.33 -0.88
CA GLY A 97 -12.62 4.24 -0.97
C GLY A 97 -12.16 2.94 -0.33
N CYS A 98 -12.74 1.85 -0.80
CA CYS A 98 -12.47 0.50 -0.35
C CYS A 98 -11.36 -0.17 -1.19
N VAL A 99 -10.53 -0.98 -0.55
CA VAL A 99 -9.43 -1.72 -1.16
C VAL A 99 -9.44 -3.14 -0.63
N PHE A 100 -9.18 -4.11 -1.50
CA PHE A 100 -8.88 -5.49 -1.13
C PHE A 100 -7.36 -5.71 -1.15
N ALA A 101 -6.84 -6.34 -0.12
CA ALA A 101 -5.44 -6.71 0.00
C ALA A 101 -5.33 -8.20 0.35
N ASP A 102 -4.33 -8.87 -0.20
CA ASP A 102 -3.98 -10.26 0.08
C ASP A 102 -2.46 -10.46 -0.04
N LYS A 103 -1.99 -11.69 0.13
CA LYS A 103 -0.57 -12.02 -0.01
C LYS A 103 -0.01 -11.85 -1.42
N SER A 104 -0.88 -11.72 -2.42
CA SER A 104 -0.49 -11.50 -3.82
C SER A 104 -0.36 -10.02 -4.15
N ASN A 105 -0.64 -9.12 -3.21
CA ASN A 105 -0.43 -7.69 -3.34
C ASN A 105 0.74 -7.23 -2.46
N VAL A 106 1.33 -6.10 -2.82
CA VAL A 106 2.35 -5.45 -1.99
C VAL A 106 1.80 -4.11 -1.51
N MET A 107 1.66 -3.98 -0.20
CA MET A 107 1.34 -2.71 0.43
C MET A 107 2.64 -1.93 0.65
N MET A 108 2.59 -0.63 0.44
CA MET A 108 3.73 0.27 0.58
C MET A 108 3.34 1.40 1.53
N SER A 109 4.20 1.69 2.50
CA SER A 109 4.03 2.81 3.44
C SER A 109 5.25 3.70 3.41
N TYR A 110 5.01 5.01 3.25
CA TYR A 110 6.01 6.08 3.26
C TYR A 110 5.66 7.09 4.32
N ILE A 111 6.60 7.41 5.19
CA ILE A 111 6.43 8.34 6.31
C ILE A 111 7.52 9.40 6.25
N THR A 112 7.14 10.66 6.29
CA THR A 112 8.07 11.79 6.23
C THR A 112 7.71 12.90 7.21
N ARG A 113 8.70 13.64 7.70
CA ARG A 113 8.55 14.84 8.55
C ARG A 113 8.20 16.05 7.71
N SER A 114 7.00 16.08 7.17
CA SER A 114 6.51 17.20 6.37
C SER A 114 5.05 17.47 6.68
N ASP A 115 4.71 18.74 6.84
CA ASP A 115 3.32 19.23 6.90
C ASP A 115 2.77 19.58 5.51
N GLU A 116 3.63 19.55 4.47
CA GLU A 116 3.30 19.88 3.08
C GLU A 116 2.63 18.69 2.37
N VAL A 117 1.40 18.37 2.79
CA VAL A 117 0.65 17.17 2.35
C VAL A 117 0.62 17.00 0.84
N GLN A 118 0.31 18.07 0.09
CA GLN A 118 0.17 17.98 -1.37
C GLN A 118 1.51 17.70 -2.05
N THR A 119 2.57 18.35 -1.58
CA THR A 119 3.93 18.16 -2.09
C THR A 119 4.40 16.74 -1.81
N THR A 120 4.27 16.30 -0.55
CA THR A 120 4.63 14.94 -0.12
C THR A 120 3.91 13.87 -0.93
N PHE A 121 2.61 14.03 -1.15
CA PHE A 121 1.84 13.07 -1.92
C PHE A 121 2.29 13.01 -3.38
N LYS A 122 2.55 14.17 -3.99
CA LYS A 122 3.07 14.26 -5.35
C LYS A 122 4.45 13.62 -5.49
N GLU A 123 5.34 13.85 -4.55
CA GLU A 123 6.69 13.26 -4.52
C GLU A 123 6.62 11.73 -4.39
N TYR A 124 5.79 11.22 -3.49
CA TYR A 124 5.54 9.78 -3.37
C TYR A 124 5.02 9.17 -4.69
N MET A 125 4.03 9.79 -5.33
CA MET A 125 3.48 9.31 -6.60
C MET A 125 4.53 9.30 -7.71
N GLN A 126 5.40 10.31 -7.76
CA GLN A 126 6.51 10.37 -8.71
C GLN A 126 7.55 9.28 -8.42
N MET A 127 7.87 9.06 -7.15
CA MET A 127 8.81 8.04 -6.69
C MET A 127 8.36 6.63 -7.12
N VAL A 128 7.10 6.27 -6.83
CA VAL A 128 6.54 4.96 -7.22
C VAL A 128 6.46 4.82 -8.73
N THR A 129 6.04 5.86 -9.44
CA THR A 129 5.98 5.87 -10.91
C THR A 129 7.37 5.64 -11.51
N LYS A 130 8.37 6.36 -11.02
CA LYS A 130 9.76 6.24 -11.50
C LYS A 130 10.35 4.87 -11.20
N MET A 131 10.09 4.33 -10.02
CA MET A 131 10.51 2.96 -9.65
C MET A 131 9.96 1.94 -10.66
N LEU A 132 8.70 2.04 -11.05
CA LEU A 132 8.12 1.15 -12.06
C LEU A 132 8.70 1.39 -13.46
N GLN A 133 9.02 2.64 -13.82
CA GLN A 133 9.68 2.95 -15.08
C GLN A 133 11.11 2.36 -15.15
N GLU A 134 11.83 2.36 -14.02
CA GLU A 134 13.14 1.71 -13.92
C GLU A 134 13.05 0.17 -14.00
N LEU A 135 11.89 -0.40 -13.70
CA LEU A 135 11.58 -1.81 -13.98
C LEU A 135 11.25 -2.08 -15.46
N GLY A 136 11.26 -1.03 -16.30
CA GLY A 136 10.97 -1.12 -17.73
C GLY A 136 9.49 -0.98 -18.08
N LEU A 137 8.64 -0.52 -17.16
CA LEU A 137 7.20 -0.40 -17.36
C LEU A 137 6.80 1.02 -17.77
N GLU A 138 5.80 1.16 -18.63
CA GLU A 138 5.25 2.46 -19.04
C GLU A 138 4.26 2.99 -17.98
N ALA A 139 4.78 3.26 -16.79
CA ALA A 139 4.00 3.74 -15.67
C ALA A 139 3.80 5.26 -15.74
N THR A 140 2.59 5.71 -15.35
CA THR A 140 2.23 7.12 -15.21
C THR A 140 1.40 7.32 -13.94
N SER A 141 1.43 8.51 -13.33
CA SER A 141 0.55 8.87 -12.21
C SER A 141 -0.57 9.78 -12.65
N THR A 142 -1.73 9.63 -12.02
CA THR A 142 -2.85 10.58 -12.19
C THR A 142 -2.70 11.78 -11.24
N GLN A 143 -3.50 12.82 -11.46
CA GLN A 143 -3.56 13.96 -10.54
C GLN A 143 -4.20 13.60 -9.18
N ASN A 144 -4.94 12.50 -9.12
CA ASN A 144 -5.62 12.07 -7.91
C ASN A 144 -4.71 11.18 -7.07
N ASN A 145 -4.78 9.87 -7.23
CA ASN A 145 -4.11 8.93 -6.33
C ASN A 145 -3.78 7.57 -6.97
N ASP A 146 -3.80 7.48 -8.29
CA ASP A 146 -3.57 6.23 -8.99
C ASP A 146 -2.26 6.24 -9.77
N VAL A 147 -1.55 5.12 -9.75
CA VAL A 147 -0.49 4.81 -10.72
C VAL A 147 -1.07 3.87 -11.77
N LEU A 148 -0.81 4.17 -13.03
CA LEU A 148 -1.36 3.46 -14.18
C LEU A 148 -0.24 2.80 -14.99
N ILE A 149 -0.55 1.66 -15.61
CA ILE A 149 0.22 1.05 -16.70
C ILE A 149 -0.76 0.81 -17.85
N GLY A 150 -0.44 1.29 -19.05
CA GLY A 150 -1.33 1.17 -20.20
C GLY A 150 -2.73 1.79 -19.97
N GLY A 151 -2.82 2.87 -19.19
CA GLY A 151 -4.07 3.55 -18.86
C GLY A 151 -4.94 2.83 -17.81
N ARG A 152 -4.51 1.67 -17.30
CA ARG A 152 -5.20 0.89 -16.24
C ARG A 152 -4.46 1.01 -14.92
N LYS A 153 -5.23 1.09 -13.82
CA LYS A 153 -4.70 1.26 -12.46
C LYS A 153 -3.96 0.02 -12.00
N VAL A 154 -2.70 0.19 -11.60
CA VAL A 154 -1.86 -0.83 -10.95
C VAL A 154 -1.65 -0.54 -9.47
N SER A 155 -1.77 0.73 -9.05
CA SER A 155 -1.65 1.12 -7.65
C SER A 155 -2.65 2.21 -7.27
N GLY A 156 -3.24 2.10 -6.10
CA GLY A 156 -4.08 3.12 -5.49
C GLY A 156 -3.50 3.56 -4.15
N ASN A 157 -3.48 4.88 -3.91
CA ASN A 157 -2.78 5.46 -2.79
C ASN A 157 -3.70 6.38 -1.97
N ALA A 158 -3.41 6.50 -0.69
CA ALA A 158 -4.09 7.42 0.22
C ALA A 158 -3.07 8.02 1.18
N PHE A 159 -3.43 9.13 1.81
CA PHE A 159 -2.57 9.75 2.80
C PHE A 159 -3.28 10.00 4.12
N TYR A 160 -2.50 10.05 5.18
CA TYR A 160 -2.90 10.42 6.52
C TYR A 160 -1.89 11.41 7.08
N HIS A 161 -2.38 12.52 7.64
CA HIS A 161 -1.54 13.57 8.20
C HIS A 161 -1.67 13.61 9.72
N LEU A 162 -0.53 13.66 10.37
CA LEU A 162 -0.35 13.96 11.79
C LEU A 162 0.44 15.27 11.91
N PRO A 163 0.27 16.07 12.97
CA PRO A 163 1.06 17.28 13.14
C PRO A 163 2.56 17.03 13.01
N GLY A 164 3.21 17.69 12.07
CA GLY A 164 4.63 17.53 11.77
C GLY A 164 5.01 16.27 10.99
N CYS A 165 4.04 15.48 10.50
CA CYS A 165 4.35 14.24 9.80
C CYS A 165 3.26 13.84 8.79
N SER A 166 3.65 13.40 7.63
CA SER A 166 2.76 12.85 6.61
C SER A 166 3.04 11.36 6.39
N ILE A 167 1.97 10.60 6.28
CA ILE A 167 1.96 9.16 5.97
C ILE A 167 1.27 9.00 4.63
N VAL A 168 1.93 8.35 3.67
CA VAL A 168 1.31 7.93 2.41
C VAL A 168 1.38 6.41 2.36
N HIS A 169 0.26 5.77 2.06
CA HIS A 169 0.24 4.34 1.84
C HIS A 169 -0.50 3.99 0.55
N GLY A 170 -0.07 2.92 -0.07
CA GLY A 170 -0.60 2.44 -1.33
C GLY A 170 -0.62 0.92 -1.43
N THR A 171 -1.48 0.44 -2.32
CA THR A 171 -1.54 -0.97 -2.69
C THR A 171 -0.99 -1.13 -4.10
N MET A 172 0.06 -1.91 -4.27
CA MET A 172 0.49 -2.40 -5.57
C MET A 172 -0.25 -3.69 -5.88
N LEU A 173 -1.08 -3.67 -6.91
CA LEU A 173 -1.81 -4.84 -7.39
C LEU A 173 -0.83 -5.74 -8.16
N PHE A 174 -0.20 -6.69 -7.46
CA PHE A 174 0.80 -7.56 -8.09
C PHE A 174 0.12 -8.74 -8.80
N ASP A 175 -0.64 -9.58 -8.05
CA ASP A 175 -1.37 -10.75 -8.59
C ASP A 175 -2.60 -11.05 -7.72
N THR A 176 -3.43 -10.05 -7.45
CA THR A 176 -4.55 -10.13 -6.52
C THR A 176 -5.59 -11.18 -6.91
N ASP A 177 -6.20 -11.83 -5.92
CA ASP A 177 -7.38 -12.66 -6.13
C ASP A 177 -8.58 -11.79 -6.54
N MET A 178 -8.79 -11.71 -7.86
CA MET A 178 -9.87 -10.92 -8.46
C MET A 178 -11.25 -11.38 -8.04
N GLN A 179 -11.44 -12.68 -7.75
CA GLN A 179 -12.73 -13.20 -7.34
C GLN A 179 -13.07 -12.73 -5.93
N HIS A 180 -12.14 -12.90 -4.98
CA HIS A 180 -12.31 -12.39 -3.63
C HIS A 180 -12.46 -10.86 -3.62
N MET A 181 -11.62 -10.14 -4.36
CA MET A 181 -11.71 -8.69 -4.45
C MET A 181 -13.09 -8.20 -4.90
N LEU A 182 -13.66 -8.81 -5.94
CA LEU A 182 -14.94 -8.39 -6.52
C LEU A 182 -16.14 -8.73 -5.63
N ASN A 183 -16.06 -9.81 -4.88
CA ASN A 183 -17.14 -10.26 -4.01
C ASN A 183 -17.08 -9.65 -2.60
N ALA A 184 -15.89 -9.33 -2.11
CA ALA A 184 -15.69 -8.75 -0.79
C ALA A 184 -15.94 -7.24 -0.73
N ILE A 185 -15.75 -6.53 -1.86
CA ILE A 185 -16.01 -5.10 -1.98
C ILE A 185 -17.38 -4.89 -2.59
N THR A 186 -18.21 -4.04 -1.99
CA THR A 186 -19.47 -3.56 -2.56
C THR A 186 -19.20 -2.28 -3.35
N PRO A 187 -19.21 -2.30 -4.69
CA PRO A 187 -19.03 -1.07 -5.45
C PRO A 187 -20.24 -0.14 -5.26
N PRO A 188 -20.05 1.18 -5.21
CA PRO A 188 -21.18 2.11 -5.21
C PRO A 188 -22.15 1.84 -6.35
N GLN A 189 -23.46 1.85 -6.09
CA GLN A 189 -24.53 1.55 -7.05
C GLN A 189 -24.36 2.29 -8.40
N GLN A 190 -23.86 3.52 -8.35
CA GLN A 190 -23.56 4.34 -9.53
C GLN A 190 -22.44 3.79 -10.43
N LYS A 191 -21.58 2.90 -9.91
CA LYS A 191 -20.51 2.23 -10.66
C LYS A 191 -20.96 0.86 -11.21
N LEU A 192 -22.10 0.36 -10.75
CA LEU A 192 -22.67 -0.93 -11.18
C LEU A 192 -23.57 -0.81 -12.43
N ASP A 193 -23.95 0.42 -12.83
CA ASP A 193 -24.80 0.64 -14.00
C ASP A 193 -24.07 0.21 -15.25
N LYS A 194 -24.33 -0.98 -15.67
CA LYS A 194 -24.25 -1.68 -16.95
C LYS A 194 -23.24 -2.84 -17.08
N HIS A 195 -22.12 -2.93 -16.33
CA HIS A 195 -21.14 -4.00 -16.57
C HIS A 195 -20.32 -4.44 -15.33
N GLY A 196 -20.81 -4.30 -14.13
CA GLY A 196 -20.29 -4.78 -12.84
C GLY A 196 -18.82 -5.21 -12.77
N VAL A 197 -18.61 -6.50 -12.79
CA VAL A 197 -17.28 -7.16 -12.68
C VAL A 197 -16.35 -6.80 -13.83
N GLU A 198 -16.87 -6.72 -15.06
CA GLU A 198 -16.10 -6.41 -16.26
C GLU A 198 -15.58 -4.97 -16.23
N SER A 199 -16.37 -4.02 -15.71
CA SER A 199 -15.94 -2.62 -15.59
C SER A 199 -14.82 -2.42 -14.59
N VAL A 200 -14.73 -3.22 -13.52
CA VAL A 200 -13.60 -3.17 -12.58
C VAL A 200 -12.35 -3.75 -13.23
N ARG A 201 -12.45 -4.92 -13.86
CA ARG A 201 -11.34 -5.55 -14.60
C ARG A 201 -10.79 -4.67 -15.71
N GLN A 202 -11.64 -3.89 -16.38
CA GLN A 202 -11.20 -2.96 -17.43
C GLN A 202 -10.43 -1.75 -16.88
N ARG A 203 -10.63 -1.40 -15.61
CA ARG A 203 -10.00 -0.22 -14.98
C ARG A 203 -8.69 -0.52 -14.28
N ILE A 204 -8.46 -1.77 -13.89
CA ILE A 204 -7.24 -2.18 -13.16
C ILE A 204 -6.40 -3.13 -14.01
N THR A 205 -5.13 -3.23 -13.66
CA THR A 205 -4.21 -4.23 -14.20
C THR A 205 -3.33 -4.76 -13.07
N LEU A 206 -2.86 -5.98 -13.22
CA LEU A 206 -1.95 -6.60 -12.27
C LEU A 206 -0.51 -6.40 -12.75
N LEU A 207 0.40 -6.13 -11.84
CA LEU A 207 1.80 -5.91 -12.18
C LEU A 207 2.39 -7.12 -12.91
N LYS A 208 2.00 -8.32 -12.50
CA LYS A 208 2.40 -9.61 -13.11
C LYS A 208 2.00 -9.75 -14.60
N GLU A 209 1.00 -8.99 -15.07
CA GLU A 209 0.64 -8.96 -16.49
C GLU A 209 1.70 -8.25 -17.36
N HIS A 210 2.63 -7.50 -16.72
CA HIS A 210 3.59 -6.62 -17.37
C HIS A 210 5.05 -6.97 -17.11
N THR A 211 5.33 -7.92 -16.22
CA THR A 211 6.69 -8.33 -15.86
C THR A 211 6.73 -9.79 -15.43
N ASP A 212 7.86 -10.44 -15.67
CA ASP A 212 8.09 -11.84 -15.28
C ASP A 212 8.71 -12.00 -13.89
N ILE A 213 9.03 -10.90 -13.19
CA ILE A 213 9.63 -10.98 -11.85
C ILE A 213 8.63 -11.54 -10.83
N SER A 214 9.13 -12.25 -9.85
CA SER A 214 8.35 -12.69 -8.70
C SER A 214 8.03 -11.52 -7.76
N ILE A 215 7.04 -11.71 -6.88
CA ILE A 215 6.69 -10.71 -5.88
C ILE A 215 7.86 -10.41 -4.92
N GLU A 216 8.67 -11.41 -4.60
CA GLU A 216 9.85 -11.25 -3.74
C GLU A 216 10.95 -10.44 -4.46
N GLU A 217 11.18 -10.69 -5.75
CA GLU A 217 12.11 -9.90 -6.56
C GLU A 217 11.62 -8.45 -6.69
N PHE A 218 10.31 -8.24 -6.85
CA PHE A 218 9.73 -6.90 -6.86
C PHE A 218 9.95 -6.17 -5.53
N LYS A 219 9.69 -6.83 -4.39
CA LYS A 219 9.91 -6.22 -3.06
C LYS A 219 11.38 -5.84 -2.86
N LYS A 220 12.29 -6.74 -3.20
CA LYS A 220 13.73 -6.49 -3.15
C LYS A 220 14.12 -5.31 -4.03
N PHE A 221 13.67 -5.30 -5.27
CA PHE A 221 13.91 -4.20 -6.21
C PHE A 221 13.39 -2.86 -5.66
N ALA A 222 12.18 -2.83 -5.12
CA ALA A 222 11.59 -1.61 -4.56
C ALA A 222 12.43 -1.06 -3.40
N VAL A 223 12.87 -1.91 -2.47
CA VAL A 223 13.75 -1.50 -1.36
C VAL A 223 15.09 -1.01 -1.88
N GLU A 224 15.75 -1.72 -2.78
CA GLU A 224 17.05 -1.33 -3.36
C GLU A 224 16.99 0.01 -4.11
N LYS A 225 15.82 0.34 -4.69
CA LYS A 225 15.62 1.59 -5.44
C LYS A 225 15.23 2.77 -4.56
N LEU A 226 14.53 2.51 -3.49
CA LEU A 226 13.92 3.57 -2.67
C LEU A 226 14.67 3.82 -1.35
N CYS A 227 15.43 2.86 -0.85
CA CYS A 227 16.07 2.96 0.46
C CYS A 227 17.59 2.83 0.37
N ASP A 228 18.30 3.58 1.18
CA ASP A 228 19.76 3.54 1.33
C ASP A 228 20.21 3.04 2.71
N LYS A 229 19.27 2.91 3.65
CA LYS A 229 19.48 2.44 5.01
C LYS A 229 18.42 1.41 5.41
N GLU A 230 18.70 0.65 6.46
CA GLU A 230 17.75 -0.23 7.11
C GLU A 230 17.72 0.04 8.62
N LEU A 231 16.50 0.03 9.18
CA LEU A 231 16.26 0.06 10.62
C LEU A 231 15.37 -1.12 10.99
N ARG A 232 15.90 -2.07 11.73
CA ARG A 232 15.16 -3.20 12.28
C ARG A 232 14.52 -2.81 13.60
N LEU A 233 13.21 -2.93 13.68
CA LEU A 233 12.45 -2.68 14.89
C LEU A 233 12.78 -3.72 15.97
N THR A 234 12.64 -3.31 17.24
CA THR A 234 12.84 -4.20 18.39
C THR A 234 11.52 -4.80 18.87
N GLU A 235 11.59 -5.82 19.71
CA GLU A 235 10.40 -6.38 20.39
C GLU A 235 9.65 -5.33 21.24
N LYS A 236 10.36 -4.32 21.75
CA LYS A 236 9.73 -3.20 22.45
C LYS A 236 8.91 -2.34 21.50
N ASP A 237 9.42 -2.10 20.30
CA ASP A 237 8.70 -1.35 19.27
C ASP A 237 7.44 -2.09 18.84
N VAL A 238 7.54 -3.41 18.66
CA VAL A 238 6.37 -4.26 18.34
C VAL A 238 5.29 -4.13 19.42
N LYS A 239 5.63 -4.20 20.70
CA LYS A 239 4.66 -4.01 21.81
C LYS A 239 4.01 -2.62 21.81
N ASN A 240 4.78 -1.59 21.48
CA ASN A 240 4.22 -0.24 21.35
C ASN A 240 3.25 -0.14 20.17
N ILE A 241 3.58 -0.77 19.03
CA ILE A 241 2.70 -0.86 17.86
C ILE A 241 1.41 -1.61 18.21
N GLU A 242 1.51 -2.77 18.89
CA GLU A 242 0.36 -3.54 19.37
C GLU A 242 -0.54 -2.73 20.31
N THR A 243 0.03 -1.82 21.09
CA THR A 243 -0.75 -0.91 21.94
C THR A 243 -1.57 0.09 21.11
N ILE A 244 -0.97 0.65 20.05
CA ILE A 244 -1.67 1.54 19.12
C ILE A 244 -2.73 0.77 18.32
N GLU A 245 -2.42 -0.48 17.93
CA GLU A 245 -3.32 -1.36 17.19
C GLU A 245 -4.67 -1.54 17.88
N GLN A 246 -4.71 -1.54 19.23
CA GLN A 246 -5.96 -1.69 19.97
C GLN A 246 -7.01 -0.63 19.62
N GLU A 247 -6.60 0.55 19.13
CA GLU A 247 -7.55 1.57 18.65
C GLU A 247 -8.24 1.14 17.34
N TYR A 248 -7.51 0.49 16.43
CA TYR A 248 -8.03 0.01 15.15
C TYR A 248 -8.95 -1.21 15.30
N LEU A 249 -8.80 -1.95 16.40
CA LEU A 249 -9.60 -3.14 16.70
C LEU A 249 -10.91 -2.84 17.41
N LYS A 250 -11.14 -1.60 17.87
CA LYS A 250 -12.38 -1.22 18.55
C LYS A 250 -13.57 -1.31 17.60
N PRO A 251 -14.68 -1.99 17.99
CA PRO A 251 -15.88 -2.07 17.17
C PRO A 251 -16.41 -0.69 16.76
N GLU A 252 -16.40 0.28 17.70
CA GLU A 252 -16.83 1.65 17.43
C GLU A 252 -15.98 2.37 16.39
N PHE A 253 -14.70 1.98 16.22
CA PHE A 253 -13.85 2.52 15.18
C PHE A 253 -14.13 1.83 13.83
N ILE A 254 -14.30 0.52 13.82
CA ILE A 254 -14.56 -0.25 12.59
C ILE A 254 -15.96 0.10 12.04
N TYR A 255 -16.99 -0.06 12.84
CA TYR A 255 -18.40 0.09 12.39
C TYR A 255 -18.92 1.53 12.45
N GLY A 256 -18.28 2.42 13.25
CA GLY A 256 -18.81 3.73 13.57
C GLY A 256 -19.79 3.67 14.76
N LYS A 257 -19.97 4.80 15.45
CA LYS A 257 -20.78 4.85 16.70
C LYS A 257 -22.27 4.52 16.51
N GLU A 258 -22.79 4.70 15.30
CA GLU A 258 -24.21 4.48 14.98
C GLU A 258 -24.54 3.04 14.58
N ASN A 259 -23.53 2.22 14.26
CA ASN A 259 -23.71 0.89 13.64
C ASN A 259 -23.20 -0.27 14.53
N MET A 260 -23.16 -0.09 15.85
CA MET A 260 -22.67 -1.13 16.78
C MET A 260 -23.62 -2.32 16.98
N SER A 261 -24.78 -2.34 16.33
CA SER A 261 -25.80 -3.38 16.45
C SER A 261 -25.80 -4.40 15.27
N LEU A 262 -24.81 -4.37 14.43
CA LEU A 262 -24.60 -5.32 13.34
C LEU A 262 -23.58 -6.39 13.75
#